data_26fdb3434e3d8774c3b3ff965343b398
#
_entry.id   26fdb3434e3d8774c3b3ff965343b398
#
_cell.length_a   1.000
_cell.length_b   1.000
_cell.length_c   1.000
_cell.angle_alpha   90.00
_cell.angle_beta   90.00
_cell.angle_gamma   90.00
#
_symmetry.space_group_name_H-M   'P 1'
#
loop_
_entity.id
_entity.type
_entity.pdbx_description
1 polymer ?
#
loop_
_entity_poly.entity_id
_entity_poly.type
_entity_poly.pdbx_seq_one_letter_code
_entity_poly.pdbx_strand_id
1 'polypeptide(L)'
;MYDMSALYQAESVQDAIRLRLEHPEAQIIAGGTDVLVQMREGKRAGAELISIYGVDALRGVSMEPDGTLRIGSLTSFSHITRDPLIQKYINVLGEAVDQVGGPQIRNIGTIGGNTCNGVTSADSASTLHAWDAVIELTGKNGVRRLPIHDFYIKAGKVDIRGEDGEIQTAVLIPKESYEDCFGHYIKYAMRNAMDIATLGTSVNVRLSADKKTVERARVAFGVAGPVPLRAATAEAMAKGQPVSLELAERFAQTVTADINPRDSWRAAKDFRLHIAVESAKRAFIESVKLAGGEL
;
A
#
# COMPACT_ATOMS: atom_id res chain seq x y z
N MET A 1 -30.29 0.88 5.06
CA MET A 1 -30.22 2.26 5.59
C MET A 1 -28.90 2.36 6.34
N TYR A 2 -28.22 3.48 6.25
CA TYR A 2 -27.01 3.71 7.02
C TYR A 2 -27.44 4.31 8.36
N ASP A 3 -27.23 3.55 9.43
CA ASP A 3 -27.59 3.95 10.78
C ASP A 3 -26.35 4.62 11.41
N MET A 4 -26.39 5.96 11.57
CA MET A 4 -25.37 6.76 12.24
C MET A 4 -26.03 7.65 13.28
N SER A 5 -25.40 7.79 14.43
CA SER A 5 -25.90 8.64 15.52
C SER A 5 -25.47 10.10 15.34
N ALA A 6 -24.30 10.36 14.76
CA ALA A 6 -23.79 11.70 14.46
C ALA A 6 -22.82 11.70 13.29
N LEU A 7 -22.71 12.85 12.62
CA LEU A 7 -21.70 13.13 11.59
C LEU A 7 -21.08 14.49 11.87
N TYR A 8 -19.79 14.49 12.17
CA TYR A 8 -18.97 15.68 12.33
C TYR A 8 -18.18 15.89 11.05
N GLN A 9 -18.14 17.11 10.54
CA GLN A 9 -17.40 17.44 9.32
C GLN A 9 -16.19 18.30 9.65
N ALA A 10 -14.99 17.77 9.42
CA ALA A 10 -13.76 18.51 9.63
C ALA A 10 -13.50 19.46 8.46
N GLU A 11 -13.09 20.68 8.76
CA GLU A 11 -12.75 21.73 7.79
C GLU A 11 -11.23 21.82 7.54
N SER A 12 -10.43 21.27 8.45
CA SER A 12 -8.97 21.27 8.37
C SER A 12 -8.38 20.03 9.06
N VAL A 13 -7.05 19.83 8.92
CA VAL A 13 -6.31 18.79 9.66
C VAL A 13 -6.42 19.05 11.18
N GLN A 14 -6.26 20.28 11.61
CA GLN A 14 -6.36 20.67 13.03
C GLN A 14 -7.77 20.43 13.58
N ASP A 15 -8.78 20.74 12.78
CA ASP A 15 -10.17 20.50 13.16
C ASP A 15 -10.48 18.99 13.25
N ALA A 16 -9.96 18.18 12.33
CA ALA A 16 -10.09 16.73 12.38
C ALA A 16 -9.46 16.15 13.66
N ILE A 17 -8.28 16.66 14.06
CA ILE A 17 -7.61 16.26 15.30
C ILE A 17 -8.45 16.66 16.52
N ARG A 18 -8.97 17.89 16.55
CA ARG A 18 -9.86 18.37 17.62
C ARG A 18 -11.09 17.49 17.76
N LEU A 19 -11.82 17.26 16.66
CA LEU A 19 -13.00 16.42 16.65
C LEU A 19 -12.71 14.98 17.12
N ARG A 20 -11.56 14.42 16.73
CA ARG A 20 -11.16 13.09 17.17
C ARG A 20 -10.86 13.02 18.67
N LEU A 21 -10.33 14.09 19.26
CA LEU A 21 -10.10 14.17 20.71
C LEU A 21 -11.40 14.36 21.48
N GLU A 22 -12.35 15.14 20.93
CA GLU A 22 -13.68 15.37 21.52
C GLU A 22 -14.59 14.14 21.39
N HIS A 23 -14.44 13.36 20.30
CA HIS A 23 -15.23 12.16 19.99
C HIS A 23 -14.32 10.94 19.73
N PRO A 24 -13.67 10.39 20.77
CA PRO A 24 -12.62 9.36 20.62
C PRO A 24 -13.15 8.04 20.01
N GLU A 25 -14.45 7.74 20.18
CA GLU A 25 -15.09 6.55 19.63
C GLU A 25 -15.60 6.75 18.19
N ALA A 26 -15.62 8.00 17.70
CA ALA A 26 -16.09 8.29 16.36
C ALA A 26 -15.14 7.72 15.30
N GLN A 27 -15.72 7.13 14.26
CA GLN A 27 -14.98 6.56 13.13
C GLN A 27 -14.60 7.65 12.13
N ILE A 28 -13.31 7.77 11.82
CA ILE A 28 -12.89 8.60 10.68
C ILE A 28 -13.43 8.02 9.37
N ILE A 29 -14.03 8.87 8.55
CA ILE A 29 -14.50 8.52 7.21
C ILE A 29 -13.88 9.46 6.17
N ALA A 30 -13.28 8.85 5.13
CA ALA A 30 -12.78 9.51 3.93
C ALA A 30 -13.76 9.24 2.77
N GLY A 31 -13.36 8.46 1.75
CA GLY A 31 -14.27 8.07 0.66
C GLY A 31 -15.40 7.10 1.02
N GLY A 32 -15.39 6.53 2.22
CA GLY A 32 -16.47 5.71 2.77
C GLY A 32 -16.62 4.32 2.17
N THR A 33 -15.81 3.91 1.22
CA THR A 33 -15.96 2.66 0.45
C THR A 33 -15.87 1.38 1.28
N ASP A 34 -15.34 1.45 2.50
CA ASP A 34 -15.33 0.37 3.47
C ASP A 34 -16.27 0.65 4.65
N VAL A 35 -16.16 1.82 5.28
CA VAL A 35 -16.95 2.21 6.46
C VAL A 35 -18.46 2.12 6.19
N LEU A 36 -18.95 2.63 5.06
CA LEU A 36 -20.35 2.58 4.71
C LEU A 36 -20.83 1.14 4.43
N VAL A 37 -19.97 0.28 3.89
CA VAL A 37 -20.30 -1.15 3.72
C VAL A 37 -20.46 -1.81 5.08
N GLN A 38 -19.52 -1.58 6.03
CA GLN A 38 -19.61 -2.11 7.39
C GLN A 38 -20.87 -1.62 8.13
N MET A 39 -21.24 -0.34 7.94
CA MET A 39 -22.49 0.20 8.50
C MET A 39 -23.72 -0.51 7.93
N ARG A 40 -23.77 -0.70 6.61
CA ARG A 40 -24.88 -1.41 5.94
C ARG A 40 -25.01 -2.86 6.41
N GLU A 41 -23.87 -3.51 6.71
CA GLU A 41 -23.82 -4.87 7.26
C GLU A 41 -24.12 -4.94 8.77
N GLY A 42 -24.40 -3.80 9.41
CA GLY A 42 -24.69 -3.71 10.84
C GLY A 42 -23.49 -3.75 11.78
N LYS A 43 -22.28 -3.95 11.25
CA LYS A 43 -21.05 -4.01 12.07
C LYS A 43 -20.69 -2.69 12.75
N ARG A 44 -21.15 -1.57 12.18
CA ARG A 44 -20.98 -0.20 12.68
C ARG A 44 -22.30 0.57 12.75
N ALA A 45 -23.41 -0.14 13.02
CA ALA A 45 -24.71 0.51 13.21
C ALA A 45 -24.65 1.45 14.42
N GLY A 46 -25.21 2.64 14.29
CA GLY A 46 -25.22 3.66 15.34
C GLY A 46 -23.87 4.37 15.58
N ALA A 47 -22.86 4.15 14.73
CA ALA A 47 -21.56 4.79 14.90
C ALA A 47 -21.64 6.32 14.69
N GLU A 48 -20.86 7.06 15.45
CA GLU A 48 -20.51 8.45 15.15
C GLU A 48 -19.42 8.49 14.08
N LEU A 49 -19.48 9.43 13.17
CA LEU A 49 -18.53 9.60 12.08
C LEU A 49 -17.85 10.97 12.14
N ILE A 50 -16.55 11.02 11.89
CA ILE A 50 -15.80 12.25 11.60
C ILE A 50 -15.40 12.20 10.12
N SER A 51 -16.06 13.03 9.30
CA SER A 51 -15.72 13.15 7.88
C SER A 51 -14.52 14.08 7.71
N ILE A 52 -13.46 13.56 7.10
CA ILE A 52 -12.30 14.35 6.65
C ILE A 52 -12.37 14.62 5.14
N TYR A 53 -13.43 14.18 4.47
CA TYR A 53 -13.52 14.18 3.01
C TYR A 53 -13.40 15.56 2.38
N GLY A 54 -13.82 16.63 3.09
CA GLY A 54 -13.73 18.02 2.65
C GLY A 54 -12.38 18.69 2.90
N VAL A 55 -11.40 18.01 3.51
CA VAL A 55 -10.09 18.61 3.86
C VAL A 55 -9.15 18.55 2.64
N ASP A 56 -9.18 19.59 1.79
CA ASP A 56 -8.40 19.62 0.55
C ASP A 56 -6.89 19.55 0.75
N ALA A 57 -6.37 20.03 1.90
CA ALA A 57 -4.95 19.93 2.25
C ALA A 57 -4.42 18.48 2.32
N LEU A 58 -5.31 17.48 2.38
CA LEU A 58 -4.97 16.06 2.37
C LEU A 58 -4.99 15.43 0.97
N ARG A 59 -5.13 16.22 -0.09
CA ARG A 59 -5.25 15.75 -1.48
C ARG A 59 -4.01 16.07 -2.29
N GLY A 60 -3.83 15.30 -3.37
CA GLY A 60 -2.83 15.55 -4.40
C GLY A 60 -1.51 14.86 -4.17
N VAL A 61 -0.65 14.99 -5.17
CA VAL A 61 0.72 14.47 -5.17
C VAL A 61 1.67 15.65 -5.38
N SER A 62 2.74 15.68 -4.62
CA SER A 62 3.76 16.73 -4.72
C SER A 62 5.15 16.17 -4.45
N MET A 63 6.17 16.94 -4.87
CA MET A 63 7.56 16.63 -4.59
C MET A 63 8.08 17.57 -3.50
N GLU A 64 8.62 17.03 -2.41
CA GLU A 64 9.28 17.79 -1.38
C GLU A 64 10.68 18.27 -1.85
N PRO A 65 11.29 19.29 -1.24
CA PRO A 65 12.60 19.82 -1.68
C PRO A 65 13.74 18.81 -1.66
N ASP A 66 13.67 17.78 -0.80
CA ASP A 66 14.64 16.68 -0.71
C ASP A 66 14.41 15.58 -1.76
N GLY A 67 13.38 15.72 -2.58
CA GLY A 67 12.99 14.73 -3.56
C GLY A 67 12.04 13.65 -3.02
N THR A 68 11.56 13.77 -1.79
CA THR A 68 10.51 12.88 -1.28
C THR A 68 9.22 13.12 -2.04
N LEU A 69 8.63 12.05 -2.58
CA LEU A 69 7.32 12.10 -3.22
C LEU A 69 6.24 11.99 -2.12
N ARG A 70 5.39 13.04 -2.02
CA ARG A 70 4.32 13.15 -1.04
C ARG A 70 2.98 12.88 -1.68
N ILE A 71 2.22 11.93 -1.15
CA ILE A 71 0.86 11.59 -1.59
C ILE A 71 -0.09 11.86 -0.42
N GLY A 72 -0.94 12.86 -0.53
CA GLY A 72 -1.92 13.22 0.50
C GLY A 72 -2.92 12.09 0.74
N SER A 73 -3.32 11.87 1.99
CA SER A 73 -4.15 10.73 2.40
C SER A 73 -5.50 10.64 1.70
N LEU A 74 -6.09 11.78 1.31
CA LEU A 74 -7.36 11.84 0.58
C LEU A 74 -7.19 11.77 -0.94
N THR A 75 -5.99 11.53 -1.44
CA THR A 75 -5.77 11.34 -2.89
C THR A 75 -6.43 10.05 -3.34
N SER A 76 -7.34 10.16 -4.31
CA SER A 76 -8.08 9.02 -4.83
C SER A 76 -7.20 8.12 -5.69
N PHE A 77 -7.56 6.85 -5.82
CA PHE A 77 -6.83 5.93 -6.69
C PHE A 77 -6.82 6.38 -8.14
N SER A 78 -7.95 6.90 -8.67
CA SER A 78 -8.00 7.45 -10.03
C SER A 78 -7.10 8.66 -10.23
N HIS A 79 -6.88 9.48 -9.19
CA HIS A 79 -5.90 10.56 -9.23
C HIS A 79 -4.48 9.97 -9.30
N ILE A 80 -4.13 9.06 -8.37
CA ILE A 80 -2.80 8.42 -8.31
C ILE A 80 -2.44 7.80 -9.66
N THR A 81 -3.35 7.04 -10.26
CA THR A 81 -3.13 6.39 -11.57
C THR A 81 -2.76 7.38 -12.68
N ARG A 82 -3.28 8.60 -12.63
CA ARG A 82 -3.12 9.61 -13.70
C ARG A 82 -2.11 10.69 -13.38
N ASP A 83 -1.62 10.75 -12.16
CA ASP A 83 -0.73 11.81 -11.70
C ASP A 83 0.63 11.72 -12.41
N PRO A 84 1.15 12.83 -13.01
CA PRO A 84 2.41 12.82 -13.74
C PRO A 84 3.63 12.47 -12.90
N LEU A 85 3.65 12.81 -11.59
CA LEU A 85 4.74 12.45 -10.69
C LEU A 85 4.73 10.96 -10.39
N ILE A 86 3.55 10.38 -10.15
CA ILE A 86 3.40 8.94 -9.97
C ILE A 86 3.83 8.20 -11.23
N GLN A 87 3.35 8.60 -12.41
CA GLN A 87 3.71 7.97 -13.67
C GLN A 87 5.21 8.05 -13.97
N LYS A 88 5.85 9.14 -13.59
CA LYS A 88 7.28 9.33 -13.82
C LYS A 88 8.17 8.54 -12.86
N TYR A 89 7.83 8.50 -11.57
CA TYR A 89 8.73 8.02 -10.54
C TYR A 89 8.34 6.68 -9.90
N ILE A 90 7.04 6.36 -9.88
CA ILE A 90 6.53 5.15 -9.24
C ILE A 90 5.25 4.66 -9.95
N ASN A 91 5.30 4.54 -11.28
CA ASN A 91 4.15 4.13 -12.10
C ASN A 91 3.48 2.83 -11.61
N VAL A 92 4.27 1.91 -11.07
CA VAL A 92 3.79 0.65 -10.50
C VAL A 92 2.76 0.84 -9.38
N LEU A 93 2.81 1.96 -8.62
CA LEU A 93 1.77 2.27 -7.65
C LEU A 93 0.46 2.64 -8.37
N GLY A 94 0.54 3.42 -9.45
CA GLY A 94 -0.61 3.73 -10.30
C GLY A 94 -1.26 2.46 -10.86
N GLU A 95 -0.46 1.54 -11.37
CA GLU A 95 -0.92 0.24 -11.90
C GLU A 95 -1.57 -0.64 -10.82
N ALA A 96 -0.99 -0.67 -9.62
CA ALA A 96 -1.53 -1.44 -8.51
C ALA A 96 -2.89 -0.90 -8.04
N VAL A 97 -3.01 0.42 -7.84
CA VAL A 97 -4.27 1.02 -7.38
C VAL A 97 -5.34 1.07 -8.46
N ASP A 98 -4.99 0.99 -9.74
CA ASP A 98 -5.96 0.87 -10.83
C ASP A 98 -6.67 -0.50 -10.86
N GLN A 99 -6.14 -1.48 -10.13
CA GLN A 99 -6.77 -2.79 -9.95
C GLN A 99 -7.72 -2.85 -8.74
N VAL A 100 -7.88 -1.75 -7.99
CA VAL A 100 -8.81 -1.69 -6.86
C VAL A 100 -10.24 -1.56 -7.35
N GLY A 101 -11.08 -2.54 -7.05
CA GLY A 101 -12.51 -2.50 -7.34
C GLY A 101 -12.86 -2.12 -8.78
N GLY A 102 -13.86 -1.25 -8.94
CA GLY A 102 -14.25 -0.65 -10.22
C GLY A 102 -13.97 0.85 -10.25
N PRO A 103 -14.20 1.53 -11.41
CA PRO A 103 -13.96 2.97 -11.56
C PRO A 103 -14.63 3.84 -10.50
N GLN A 104 -15.85 3.49 -10.08
CA GLN A 104 -16.60 4.22 -9.05
C GLN A 104 -15.88 4.17 -7.71
N ILE A 105 -15.33 2.99 -7.34
CA ILE A 105 -14.55 2.82 -6.12
C ILE A 105 -13.25 3.60 -6.21
N ARG A 106 -12.56 3.54 -7.34
CA ARG A 106 -11.28 4.25 -7.52
C ARG A 106 -11.41 5.77 -7.53
N ASN A 107 -12.55 6.30 -7.96
CA ASN A 107 -12.79 7.75 -7.94
C ASN A 107 -12.97 8.32 -6.53
N ILE A 108 -13.43 7.52 -5.57
CA ILE A 108 -13.75 7.97 -4.21
C ILE A 108 -12.87 7.31 -3.13
N GLY A 109 -12.41 6.09 -3.36
CA GLY A 109 -11.46 5.39 -2.49
C GLY A 109 -10.11 6.11 -2.47
N THR A 110 -9.51 6.24 -1.29
CA THR A 110 -8.31 7.05 -1.05
C THR A 110 -7.16 6.20 -0.57
N ILE A 111 -5.92 6.65 -0.83
CA ILE A 111 -4.73 5.93 -0.38
C ILE A 111 -4.67 5.83 1.14
N GLY A 112 -5.00 6.91 1.87
CA GLY A 112 -5.04 6.90 3.33
C GLY A 112 -6.13 6.01 3.88
N GLY A 113 -7.34 6.00 3.28
CA GLY A 113 -8.40 5.07 3.67
C GLY A 113 -7.99 3.61 3.48
N ASN A 114 -7.27 3.31 2.41
CA ASN A 114 -6.78 1.96 2.09
C ASN A 114 -5.71 1.49 3.07
N THR A 115 -4.72 2.32 3.39
CA THR A 115 -3.67 2.00 4.37
C THR A 115 -4.22 1.92 5.80
N CYS A 116 -5.07 2.89 6.22
CA CYS A 116 -5.66 2.91 7.56
C CYS A 116 -6.67 1.77 7.81
N ASN A 117 -7.26 1.20 6.76
CA ASN A 117 -8.10 0.00 6.88
C ASN A 117 -7.29 -1.22 7.37
N GLY A 118 -5.98 -1.23 7.15
CA GLY A 118 -5.09 -2.25 7.68
C GLY A 118 -5.29 -3.65 7.10
N VAL A 119 -6.03 -3.79 6.00
CA VAL A 119 -6.27 -5.10 5.39
C VAL A 119 -5.07 -5.57 4.59
N THR A 120 -4.75 -6.86 4.70
CA THR A 120 -3.59 -7.46 4.03
C THR A 120 -3.74 -7.55 2.52
N SER A 121 -4.97 -7.47 2.00
CA SER A 121 -5.31 -7.60 0.58
C SER A 121 -5.41 -6.26 -0.16
N ALA A 122 -5.00 -5.16 0.47
CA ALA A 122 -4.94 -3.87 -0.19
C ALA A 122 -3.91 -3.89 -1.33
N ASP A 123 -4.35 -3.60 -2.55
CA ASP A 123 -3.49 -3.68 -3.75
C ASP A 123 -2.32 -2.69 -3.69
N SER A 124 -2.47 -1.54 -3.01
CA SER A 124 -1.38 -0.59 -2.79
C SER A 124 -0.32 -1.08 -1.80
N ALA A 125 -0.68 -1.96 -0.86
CA ALA A 125 0.14 -2.25 0.31
C ALA A 125 1.47 -2.92 -0.05
N SER A 126 1.49 -3.94 -0.91
CA SER A 126 2.72 -4.59 -1.34
C SER A 126 3.63 -3.63 -2.10
N THR A 127 3.07 -2.76 -2.97
CA THR A 127 3.85 -1.75 -3.67
C THR A 127 4.46 -0.75 -2.70
N LEU A 128 3.68 -0.21 -1.77
CA LEU A 128 4.17 0.73 -0.77
C LEU A 128 5.28 0.12 0.12
N HIS A 129 5.16 -1.18 0.49
CA HIS A 129 6.20 -1.89 1.23
C HIS A 129 7.48 -2.09 0.40
N ALA A 130 7.36 -2.46 -0.88
CA ALA A 130 8.51 -2.64 -1.76
C ALA A 130 9.24 -1.32 -2.06
N TRP A 131 8.56 -0.18 -1.96
CA TRP A 131 9.14 1.16 -2.12
C TRP A 131 9.47 1.86 -0.81
N ASP A 132 9.55 1.14 0.32
CA ASP A 132 9.88 1.68 1.66
C ASP A 132 9.10 2.96 1.98
N ALA A 133 7.80 2.94 1.70
CA ALA A 133 6.94 4.07 2.01
C ALA A 133 6.98 4.41 3.50
N VAL A 134 6.87 5.70 3.79
CA VAL A 134 6.77 6.24 5.15
C VAL A 134 5.37 6.80 5.34
N ILE A 135 4.72 6.44 6.43
CA ILE A 135 3.41 6.98 6.80
C ILE A 135 3.59 8.21 7.67
N GLU A 136 2.96 9.30 7.26
CA GLU A 136 2.92 10.54 8.04
C GLU A 136 1.59 10.63 8.78
N LEU A 137 1.67 10.79 10.09
CA LEU A 137 0.56 10.98 11.01
C LEU A 137 0.68 12.34 11.67
N THR A 138 -0.44 13.04 11.83
CA THR A 138 -0.49 14.32 12.55
C THR A 138 -1.50 14.21 13.68
N GLY A 139 -1.10 14.63 14.88
CA GLY A 139 -1.92 14.65 16.08
C GLY A 139 -1.63 15.87 16.93
N LYS A 140 -2.20 15.95 18.15
CA LYS A 140 -2.02 17.06 19.07
C LYS A 140 -0.55 17.33 19.44
N ASN A 141 0.30 16.32 19.36
CA ASN A 141 1.74 16.40 19.69
C ASN A 141 2.62 16.71 18.46
N GLY A 142 2.03 17.05 17.31
CA GLY A 142 2.74 17.36 16.07
C GLY A 142 2.72 16.19 15.07
N VAL A 143 3.76 16.14 14.23
CA VAL A 143 3.89 15.18 13.14
C VAL A 143 4.76 14.01 13.55
N ARG A 144 4.32 12.80 13.28
CA ARG A 144 5.07 11.54 13.44
C ARG A 144 5.18 10.84 12.09
N ARG A 145 6.38 10.41 11.76
CA ARG A 145 6.66 9.62 10.55
C ARG A 145 7.19 8.26 10.95
N LEU A 146 6.67 7.19 10.35
CA LEU A 146 7.14 5.84 10.60
C LEU A 146 7.15 5.03 9.30
N PRO A 147 8.11 4.09 9.15
CA PRO A 147 8.14 3.19 8.01
C PRO A 147 6.82 2.40 7.91
N ILE A 148 6.38 2.13 6.69
CA ILE A 148 5.10 1.44 6.49
C ILE A 148 5.04 0.05 7.14
N HIS A 149 6.16 -0.66 7.24
CA HIS A 149 6.21 -1.98 7.89
C HIS A 149 5.96 -1.92 9.40
N ASP A 150 6.23 -0.77 10.04
CA ASP A 150 5.92 -0.54 11.46
C ASP A 150 4.48 -0.05 11.66
N PHE A 151 3.83 0.40 10.59
CA PHE A 151 2.47 0.93 10.64
C PHE A 151 1.41 -0.18 10.81
N TYR A 152 1.62 -1.36 10.22
CA TYR A 152 0.68 -2.47 10.30
C TYR A 152 0.95 -3.34 11.53
N ILE A 153 0.05 -3.31 12.54
CA ILE A 153 0.19 -4.11 13.77
C ILE A 153 -0.33 -5.53 13.56
N LYS A 154 -1.52 -5.65 12.97
CA LYS A 154 -2.17 -6.92 12.58
C LYS A 154 -3.26 -6.64 11.56
N ALA A 155 -3.81 -7.66 10.94
CA ALA A 155 -4.93 -7.51 9.98
C ALA A 155 -6.05 -6.65 10.56
N GLY A 156 -6.36 -5.54 9.89
CA GLY A 156 -7.39 -4.58 10.30
C GLY A 156 -6.98 -3.66 11.46
N LYS A 157 -5.71 -3.64 11.87
CA LYS A 157 -5.22 -2.74 12.90
C LYS A 157 -3.86 -2.14 12.53
N VAL A 158 -3.79 -0.82 12.61
CA VAL A 158 -2.59 -0.01 12.31
C VAL A 158 -2.19 0.85 13.51
N ASP A 159 -0.95 1.35 13.52
CA ASP A 159 -0.39 2.19 14.60
C ASP A 159 -0.81 3.65 14.43
N ILE A 160 -2.04 3.95 14.84
CA ILE A 160 -2.60 5.31 14.96
C ILE A 160 -3.00 5.53 16.42
N ARG A 161 -2.46 6.57 17.04
CA ARG A 161 -2.70 6.91 18.44
C ARG A 161 -3.97 7.74 18.57
N GLY A 162 -5.07 7.08 18.93
CA GLY A 162 -6.38 7.73 19.10
C GLY A 162 -6.36 8.80 20.22
N GLU A 163 -5.66 8.51 21.31
CA GLU A 163 -5.45 9.39 22.44
C GLU A 163 -4.68 10.69 22.10
N ASP A 164 -3.94 10.70 21.02
CA ASP A 164 -3.27 11.89 20.47
C ASP A 164 -4.07 12.55 19.34
N GLY A 165 -5.24 12.03 19.01
CA GLY A 165 -6.07 12.51 17.91
C GLY A 165 -5.42 12.30 16.53
N GLU A 166 -4.46 11.36 16.41
CA GLU A 166 -3.70 11.18 15.17
C GLU A 166 -4.60 10.81 14.00
N ILE A 167 -4.35 11.47 12.87
CA ILE A 167 -4.86 11.12 11.54
C ILE A 167 -3.70 10.94 10.58
N GLN A 168 -3.84 10.06 9.61
CA GLN A 168 -2.87 9.94 8.53
C GLN A 168 -3.01 11.12 7.58
N THR A 169 -1.92 11.86 7.37
CA THR A 169 -1.90 13.04 6.50
C THR A 169 -1.27 12.78 5.14
N ALA A 170 -0.29 11.87 5.07
CA ALA A 170 0.32 11.51 3.80
C ALA A 170 0.92 10.10 3.81
N VAL A 171 1.19 9.60 2.60
CA VAL A 171 2.16 8.55 2.30
C VAL A 171 3.33 9.22 1.60
N LEU A 172 4.54 8.96 2.08
CA LEU A 172 5.78 9.52 1.57
C LEU A 172 6.62 8.42 0.94
N ILE A 173 7.19 8.68 -0.24
CA ILE A 173 8.15 7.77 -0.88
C ILE A 173 9.49 8.50 -0.95
N PRO A 174 10.48 8.08 -0.15
CA PRO A 174 11.81 8.68 -0.15
C PRO A 174 12.49 8.58 -1.51
N LYS A 175 13.28 9.60 -1.88
CA LYS A 175 13.98 9.63 -3.17
C LYS A 175 14.81 8.37 -3.42
N GLU A 176 15.57 7.92 -2.43
CA GLU A 176 16.40 6.71 -2.54
C GLU A 176 15.60 5.44 -2.80
N SER A 177 14.30 5.44 -2.55
CA SER A 177 13.43 4.28 -2.79
C SER A 177 13.03 4.13 -4.25
N TYR A 178 12.92 5.23 -4.99
CA TYR A 178 12.48 5.22 -6.39
C TYR A 178 13.57 5.59 -7.41
N GLU A 179 14.64 6.29 -6.99
CA GLU A 179 15.71 6.70 -7.91
C GLU A 179 16.39 5.48 -8.53
N ASP A 180 16.39 5.42 -9.87
CA ASP A 180 16.89 4.31 -10.69
C ASP A 180 16.30 2.93 -10.34
N CYS A 181 15.11 2.92 -9.70
CA CYS A 181 14.37 1.72 -9.38
C CYS A 181 13.21 1.52 -10.34
N PHE A 182 13.09 0.30 -10.84
CA PHE A 182 12.02 -0.13 -11.73
C PHE A 182 11.32 -1.33 -11.13
N GLY A 183 10.01 -1.39 -11.27
CA GLY A 183 9.26 -2.43 -10.62
C GLY A 183 8.02 -2.85 -11.36
N HIS A 184 7.48 -3.98 -10.93
CA HIS A 184 6.25 -4.55 -11.45
C HIS A 184 5.37 -5.09 -10.34
N TYR A 185 4.06 -4.93 -10.50
CA TYR A 185 3.05 -5.44 -9.58
C TYR A 185 2.21 -6.52 -10.26
N ILE A 186 1.99 -7.61 -9.55
CA ILE A 186 1.10 -8.69 -9.99
C ILE A 186 0.03 -8.90 -8.93
N LYS A 187 -1.23 -8.74 -9.32
CA LYS A 187 -2.40 -9.15 -8.55
C LYS A 187 -2.86 -10.51 -9.03
N TYR A 188 -2.77 -11.51 -8.18
CA TYR A 188 -3.48 -12.76 -8.42
C TYR A 188 -4.85 -12.71 -7.75
N ALA A 189 -5.90 -12.92 -8.52
CA ALA A 189 -7.29 -12.88 -8.06
C ALA A 189 -8.11 -13.93 -8.82
N MET A 190 -9.30 -14.26 -8.33
CA MET A 190 -10.19 -15.24 -8.96
C MET A 190 -10.82 -14.72 -10.25
N ARG A 191 -10.90 -13.40 -10.41
CA ARG A 191 -11.47 -12.69 -11.57
C ARG A 191 -10.51 -11.60 -12.05
N ASN A 192 -10.61 -11.23 -13.32
CA ASN A 192 -9.76 -10.21 -13.92
C ASN A 192 -10.13 -8.76 -13.52
N ALA A 193 -11.27 -8.54 -12.88
CA ALA A 193 -11.73 -7.24 -12.44
C ALA A 193 -12.64 -7.36 -11.21
N MET A 194 -12.73 -6.28 -10.42
CA MET A 194 -13.61 -6.12 -9.27
C MET A 194 -13.48 -7.27 -8.26
N ASP A 195 -12.27 -7.68 -7.99
CA ASP A 195 -11.98 -8.77 -7.06
C ASP A 195 -10.93 -8.38 -6.02
N ILE A 196 -10.95 -9.10 -4.89
CA ILE A 196 -9.96 -8.97 -3.84
C ILE A 196 -8.78 -9.86 -4.18
N ALA A 197 -7.57 -9.36 -4.00
CA ALA A 197 -6.36 -10.14 -4.21
C ALA A 197 -6.36 -11.45 -3.39
N THR A 198 -6.14 -12.57 -4.05
CA THR A 198 -5.77 -13.83 -3.42
C THR A 198 -4.33 -13.77 -2.94
N LEU A 199 -3.47 -13.09 -3.73
CA LEU A 199 -2.12 -12.69 -3.42
C LEU A 199 -1.77 -11.44 -4.23
N GLY A 200 -1.12 -10.44 -3.60
CA GLY A 200 -0.51 -9.31 -4.28
C GLY A 200 1.00 -9.37 -4.15
N THR A 201 1.73 -9.20 -5.24
CA THR A 201 3.20 -9.24 -5.27
C THR A 201 3.73 -8.01 -5.96
N SER A 202 4.62 -7.28 -5.30
CA SER A 202 5.34 -6.15 -5.90
C SER A 202 6.84 -6.38 -5.78
N VAL A 203 7.54 -6.27 -6.90
CA VAL A 203 9.01 -6.36 -6.96
C VAL A 203 9.54 -5.07 -7.54
N ASN A 204 10.65 -4.57 -7.02
CA ASN A 204 11.46 -3.57 -7.70
C ASN A 204 12.93 -3.95 -7.69
N VAL A 205 13.65 -3.47 -8.70
CA VAL A 205 15.09 -3.66 -8.84
C VAL A 205 15.78 -2.35 -9.17
N ARG A 206 17.01 -2.20 -8.67
CA ARG A 206 18.01 -1.26 -9.18
C ARG A 206 19.19 -2.07 -9.68
N LEU A 207 19.59 -1.81 -10.91
CA LEU A 207 20.72 -2.49 -11.55
C LEU A 207 21.96 -1.59 -11.53
N SER A 208 23.13 -2.20 -11.63
CA SER A 208 24.40 -1.52 -11.89
C SER A 208 24.34 -0.68 -13.18
N ALA A 209 25.27 0.25 -13.34
CA ALA A 209 25.32 1.13 -14.51
C ALA A 209 25.39 0.35 -15.84
N ASP A 210 26.10 -0.79 -15.86
CA ASP A 210 26.20 -1.69 -17.03
C ASP A 210 25.01 -2.66 -17.17
N LYS A 211 24.02 -2.57 -16.28
CA LYS A 211 22.79 -3.39 -16.23
C LYS A 211 22.98 -4.89 -16.02
N LYS A 212 24.17 -5.31 -15.61
CA LYS A 212 24.51 -6.73 -15.48
C LYS A 212 24.42 -7.28 -14.06
N THR A 213 24.33 -6.41 -13.05
CA THR A 213 24.32 -6.81 -11.64
C THR A 213 23.14 -6.17 -10.92
N VAL A 214 22.53 -6.93 -10.02
CA VAL A 214 21.47 -6.44 -9.14
C VAL A 214 22.11 -5.68 -7.97
N GLU A 215 22.03 -4.35 -7.96
CA GLU A 215 22.48 -3.56 -6.80
C GLU A 215 21.48 -3.65 -5.64
N ARG A 216 20.20 -3.66 -5.97
CA ARG A 216 19.11 -3.79 -5.00
C ARG A 216 17.92 -4.49 -5.63
N ALA A 217 17.34 -5.43 -4.91
CA ALA A 217 16.03 -5.98 -5.20
C ALA A 217 15.18 -5.87 -3.93
N ARG A 218 13.89 -5.59 -4.09
CA ARG A 218 12.89 -5.63 -3.03
C ARG A 218 11.69 -6.40 -3.51
N VAL A 219 11.11 -7.18 -2.62
CA VAL A 219 9.87 -7.91 -2.89
C VAL A 219 8.95 -7.87 -1.70
N ALA A 220 7.71 -7.50 -1.93
CA ALA A 220 6.70 -7.43 -0.90
C ALA A 220 5.39 -8.10 -1.34
N PHE A 221 4.68 -8.62 -0.37
CA PHE A 221 3.46 -9.39 -0.57
C PHE A 221 2.30 -8.84 0.24
N GLY A 222 1.13 -8.82 -0.39
CA GLY A 222 -0.16 -8.80 0.28
C GLY A 222 -0.72 -10.21 0.38
N VAL A 223 -1.44 -10.51 1.48
CA VAL A 223 -2.08 -11.82 1.74
C VAL A 223 -1.10 -13.01 1.92
N ALA A 224 0.18 -12.73 2.12
CA ALA A 224 1.20 -13.76 2.36
C ALA A 224 1.58 -13.91 3.85
N GLY A 225 0.94 -13.14 4.73
CA GLY A 225 1.14 -13.15 6.17
C GLY A 225 0.00 -12.43 6.89
N PRO A 226 0.11 -12.24 8.22
CA PRO A 226 -0.90 -11.54 9.01
C PRO A 226 -1.00 -10.05 8.68
N VAL A 227 0.06 -9.48 8.11
CA VAL A 227 0.16 -8.11 7.58
C VAL A 227 0.86 -8.15 6.23
N PRO A 228 0.80 -7.08 5.42
CA PRO A 228 1.67 -6.96 4.24
C PRO A 228 3.14 -7.01 4.70
N LEU A 229 3.99 -7.69 3.96
CA LEU A 229 5.37 -7.94 4.40
C LEU A 229 6.36 -8.01 3.23
N ARG A 230 7.64 -7.81 3.54
CA ARG A 230 8.76 -7.99 2.61
C ARG A 230 9.42 -9.35 2.82
N ALA A 231 9.96 -9.93 1.75
CA ALA A 231 10.77 -11.14 1.83
C ALA A 231 12.27 -10.78 1.85
N ALA A 232 12.74 -10.36 3.03
CA ALA A 232 14.08 -9.83 3.24
C ALA A 232 15.20 -10.83 2.90
N THR A 233 14.97 -12.12 3.10
CA THR A 233 15.92 -13.20 2.76
C THR A 233 16.18 -13.25 1.26
N ALA A 234 15.10 -13.15 0.44
CA ALA A 234 15.23 -13.13 -1.02
C ALA A 234 15.92 -11.85 -1.51
N GLU A 235 15.63 -10.70 -0.90
CA GLU A 235 16.26 -9.42 -1.21
C GLU A 235 17.76 -9.44 -0.96
N ALA A 236 18.17 -9.96 0.20
CA ALA A 236 19.57 -10.10 0.57
C ALA A 236 20.32 -11.07 -0.36
N MET A 237 19.68 -12.17 -0.74
CA MET A 237 20.26 -13.17 -1.66
C MET A 237 20.52 -12.60 -3.05
N ALA A 238 19.62 -11.74 -3.57
CA ALA A 238 19.74 -11.19 -4.92
C ALA A 238 20.80 -10.08 -5.03
N LYS A 239 21.12 -9.40 -3.93
CA LYS A 239 22.05 -8.26 -3.93
C LYS A 239 23.46 -8.69 -4.36
N GLY A 240 24.03 -7.96 -5.34
CA GLY A 240 25.36 -8.22 -5.88
C GLY A 240 25.44 -9.40 -6.86
N GLN A 241 24.33 -10.06 -7.16
CA GLN A 241 24.31 -11.19 -8.09
C GLN A 241 24.21 -10.70 -9.54
N PRO A 242 24.80 -11.45 -10.50
CA PRO A 242 24.61 -11.19 -11.91
C PRO A 242 23.16 -11.42 -12.32
N VAL A 243 22.63 -10.56 -13.21
CA VAL A 243 21.32 -10.69 -13.79
C VAL A 243 21.24 -11.97 -14.63
N SER A 244 20.30 -12.85 -14.34
CA SER A 244 20.06 -14.10 -15.08
C SER A 244 18.71 -14.72 -14.76
N LEU A 245 18.22 -15.61 -15.62
CA LEU A 245 17.02 -16.41 -15.34
C LEU A 245 17.21 -17.33 -14.13
N GLU A 246 18.42 -17.83 -13.91
CA GLU A 246 18.75 -18.64 -12.74
C GLU A 246 18.63 -17.83 -11.45
N LEU A 247 19.08 -16.57 -11.45
CA LEU A 247 18.89 -15.66 -10.32
C LEU A 247 17.40 -15.44 -10.06
N ALA A 248 16.59 -15.20 -11.10
CA ALA A 248 15.15 -15.01 -10.97
C ALA A 248 14.46 -16.22 -10.34
N GLU A 249 14.87 -17.43 -10.72
CA GLU A 249 14.36 -18.68 -10.14
C GLU A 249 14.73 -18.81 -8.65
N ARG A 250 16.00 -18.61 -8.32
CA ARG A 250 16.51 -18.67 -6.93
C ARG A 250 15.84 -17.60 -6.04
N PHE A 251 15.72 -16.37 -6.56
CA PHE A 251 15.03 -15.28 -5.88
C PHE A 251 13.59 -15.67 -5.52
N ALA A 252 12.87 -16.19 -6.50
CA ALA A 252 11.49 -16.62 -6.32
C ALA A 252 11.33 -17.76 -5.31
N GLN A 253 12.19 -18.77 -5.35
CA GLN A 253 12.15 -19.87 -4.38
C GLN A 253 12.46 -19.38 -2.96
N THR A 254 13.37 -18.42 -2.83
CA THR A 254 13.82 -17.90 -1.53
C THR A 254 12.73 -17.11 -0.80
N VAL A 255 11.72 -16.52 -1.49
CA VAL A 255 10.66 -15.76 -0.83
C VAL A 255 9.86 -16.60 0.17
N THR A 256 9.82 -17.92 0.00
CA THR A 256 9.08 -18.83 0.87
C THR A 256 9.63 -18.86 2.31
N ALA A 257 10.87 -18.43 2.53
CA ALA A 257 11.48 -18.37 3.84
C ALA A 257 10.85 -17.29 4.75
N ASP A 258 10.28 -16.24 4.14
CA ASP A 258 9.79 -15.06 4.88
C ASP A 258 8.26 -15.00 4.95
N ILE A 259 7.55 -15.83 4.17
CA ILE A 259 6.08 -15.76 4.05
C ILE A 259 5.40 -16.93 4.73
N ASN A 260 4.23 -16.67 5.30
CA ASN A 260 3.40 -17.70 5.91
C ASN A 260 1.90 -17.40 5.68
N PRO A 261 1.41 -17.61 4.46
CA PRO A 261 0.00 -17.39 4.14
C PRO A 261 -0.90 -18.38 4.87
N ARG A 262 -2.13 -17.97 5.12
CA ARG A 262 -3.16 -18.80 5.75
C ARG A 262 -4.06 -19.47 4.71
N ASP A 263 -4.73 -20.53 5.12
CA ASP A 263 -5.89 -21.05 4.40
C ASP A 263 -7.08 -20.09 4.50
N SER A 264 -7.86 -20.01 3.46
CA SER A 264 -9.13 -19.32 3.43
C SER A 264 -10.05 -19.92 2.36
N TRP A 265 -11.30 -19.46 2.32
CA TRP A 265 -12.23 -19.89 1.27
C TRP A 265 -11.77 -19.51 -0.15
N ARG A 266 -10.87 -18.52 -0.31
CA ARG A 266 -10.33 -18.10 -1.62
C ARG A 266 -9.21 -19.00 -2.11
N ALA A 267 -8.36 -19.49 -1.21
CA ALA A 267 -7.23 -20.33 -1.58
C ALA A 267 -6.63 -21.04 -0.36
N ALA A 268 -6.09 -22.21 -0.59
CA ALA A 268 -5.27 -22.94 0.37
C ALA A 268 -3.89 -22.28 0.52
N LYS A 269 -3.24 -22.53 1.66
CA LYS A 269 -1.88 -22.08 1.94
C LYS A 269 -0.88 -22.49 0.86
N ASP A 270 -0.86 -23.77 0.49
CA ASP A 270 0.09 -24.31 -0.47
C ASP A 270 -0.07 -23.66 -1.86
N PHE A 271 -1.31 -23.41 -2.25
CA PHE A 271 -1.59 -22.68 -3.50
C PHE A 271 -1.06 -21.24 -3.46
N ARG A 272 -1.21 -20.55 -2.31
CA ARG A 272 -0.65 -19.19 -2.16
C ARG A 272 0.87 -19.18 -2.17
N LEU A 273 1.52 -20.18 -1.58
CA LEU A 273 2.98 -20.35 -1.66
C LEU A 273 3.42 -20.54 -3.11
N HIS A 274 2.73 -21.40 -3.86
CA HIS A 274 3.00 -21.61 -5.28
C HIS A 274 2.85 -20.32 -6.09
N ILE A 275 1.75 -19.58 -5.89
CA ILE A 275 1.53 -18.28 -6.57
C ILE A 275 2.59 -17.26 -6.17
N ALA A 276 3.02 -17.23 -4.90
CA ALA A 276 4.03 -16.29 -4.43
C ALA A 276 5.36 -16.50 -5.16
N VAL A 277 5.79 -17.76 -5.31
CA VAL A 277 6.99 -18.11 -6.07
C VAL A 277 6.86 -17.68 -7.53
N GLU A 278 5.78 -18.07 -8.19
CA GLU A 278 5.59 -17.78 -9.61
C GLU A 278 5.45 -16.27 -9.89
N SER A 279 4.68 -15.55 -9.07
CA SER A 279 4.51 -14.11 -9.23
C SER A 279 5.78 -13.32 -8.88
N ALA A 280 6.55 -13.74 -7.88
CA ALA A 280 7.84 -13.14 -7.57
C ALA A 280 8.84 -13.29 -8.72
N LYS A 281 8.91 -14.49 -9.33
CA LYS A 281 9.75 -14.75 -10.52
C LYS A 281 9.37 -13.83 -11.68
N ARG A 282 8.09 -13.81 -12.04
CA ARG A 282 7.59 -12.98 -13.17
C ARG A 282 7.79 -11.49 -12.90
N ALA A 283 7.46 -11.02 -11.72
CA ALA A 283 7.64 -9.62 -11.37
C ALA A 283 9.12 -9.21 -11.32
N PHE A 284 10.02 -10.09 -10.86
CA PHE A 284 11.46 -9.84 -10.89
C PHE A 284 11.97 -9.73 -12.34
N ILE A 285 11.62 -10.69 -13.21
CA ILE A 285 12.00 -10.68 -14.63
C ILE A 285 11.53 -9.39 -15.31
N GLU A 286 10.28 -9.00 -15.09
CA GLU A 286 9.71 -7.79 -15.68
C GLU A 286 10.38 -6.53 -15.13
N SER A 287 10.65 -6.47 -13.82
CA SER A 287 11.36 -5.36 -13.20
C SER A 287 12.79 -5.19 -13.75
N VAL A 288 13.49 -6.31 -14.00
CA VAL A 288 14.83 -6.31 -14.64
C VAL A 288 14.77 -5.77 -16.05
N LYS A 289 13.79 -6.19 -16.85
CA LYS A 289 13.59 -5.67 -18.22
C LYS A 289 13.29 -4.18 -18.23
N LEU A 290 12.40 -3.72 -17.35
CA LEU A 290 12.07 -2.29 -17.19
C LEU A 290 13.30 -1.48 -16.77
N ALA A 291 14.21 -2.05 -16.00
CA ALA A 291 15.49 -1.43 -15.62
C ALA A 291 16.54 -1.46 -16.74
N GLY A 292 16.24 -2.08 -17.89
CA GLY A 292 17.14 -2.21 -19.03
C GLY A 292 18.13 -3.37 -18.93
N GLY A 293 17.88 -4.35 -18.04
CA GLY A 293 18.66 -5.59 -17.96
C GLY A 293 18.20 -6.64 -18.97
N GLU A 294 19.10 -7.51 -19.36
CA GLU A 294 18.84 -8.67 -20.23
C GLU A 294 18.94 -9.96 -19.41
N LEU A 295 18.01 -10.94 -19.64
CA LEU A 295 17.88 -12.19 -18.90
C LEU A 295 18.04 -13.39 -19.83
#